data_bdee24105f6053da295b0703073c12e1
#
_entry.id   bdee24105f6053da295b0703073c12e1
#
_cell.length_a   1.000
_cell.length_b   1.000
_cell.length_c   1.000
_cell.angle_alpha   90.00
_cell.angle_beta   90.00
_cell.angle_gamma   90.00
#
_symmetry.space_group_name_H-M   'P 1'
#
loop_
_entity.id
_entity.type
_entity.pdbx_description
1 polymer ?
#
loop_
_entity_poly.entity_id
_entity_poly.type
_entity_poly.pdbx_seq_one_letter_code
_entity_poly.pdbx_strand_id
1 'polypeptide(L)'
;MEKEEIFRVIQEYTSNPPLILAGTGLTIPFGIPGMGALANYLSKQLNKKYKTDPAWINISDKIASGVDLETALSEDKLSFDLLNDIKTCTWELVNAADIKHFKEKHLFGNIAPFTKILGKFLSATGRHLDIITTNYDRYIEYCCDQYGIEVDNGYKGIYSKSLEMSFSKNKNNVTLLKVHGSLDSFKDNKSDTSVSIPLQETIPNGFTPEIITPGISKYQAILADASRQLLYHADTVIKRASNFLCIGYGFNDTQIQELIIKRIKTGCPIVVVTKELSDKALRIIINNSDKHAVILDGNNGKTEFIINKTIKKTNGTYWTIDGFNEII
;
A
#
# COMPACT_ATOMS: atom_id res chain seq x y z
N MET A 1 1.75 -16.77 -27.38
CA MET A 1 2.82 -15.91 -26.85
C MET A 1 3.79 -16.77 -26.07
N GLU A 2 5.06 -16.79 -26.43
CA GLU A 2 6.11 -17.52 -25.71
C GLU A 2 6.53 -16.75 -24.46
N LYS A 3 7.26 -17.39 -23.53
CA LYS A 3 7.64 -16.78 -22.24
C LYS A 3 8.49 -15.51 -22.43
N GLU A 4 9.45 -15.57 -23.34
CA GLU A 4 10.35 -14.46 -23.66
C GLU A 4 9.60 -13.26 -24.25
N GLU A 5 8.55 -13.52 -25.02
CA GLU A 5 7.69 -12.47 -25.58
C GLU A 5 6.87 -11.79 -24.48
N ILE A 6 6.34 -12.57 -23.52
CA ILE A 6 5.65 -12.04 -22.34
C ILE A 6 6.57 -11.11 -21.55
N PHE A 7 7.79 -11.56 -21.25
CA PHE A 7 8.78 -10.77 -20.50
C PHE A 7 9.14 -9.47 -21.22
N ARG A 8 9.33 -9.54 -22.54
CA ARG A 8 9.60 -8.35 -23.36
C ARG A 8 8.47 -7.31 -23.27
N VAL A 9 7.22 -7.75 -23.34
CA VAL A 9 6.07 -6.83 -23.19
C VAL A 9 6.03 -6.19 -21.81
N ILE A 10 6.30 -6.95 -20.74
CA ILE A 10 6.34 -6.41 -19.37
C ILE A 10 7.49 -5.40 -19.24
N GLN A 11 8.68 -5.72 -19.79
CA GLN A 11 9.83 -4.80 -19.80
C GLN A 11 9.53 -3.52 -20.59
N GLU A 12 8.84 -3.62 -21.73
CA GLU A 12 8.40 -2.47 -22.50
C GLU A 12 7.44 -1.58 -21.68
N TYR A 13 6.45 -2.18 -20.99
CA TYR A 13 5.49 -1.45 -20.17
C TYR A 13 6.11 -0.83 -18.91
N THR A 14 7.29 -1.28 -18.51
CA THR A 14 8.05 -0.74 -17.37
C THR A 14 9.36 -0.06 -17.77
N SER A 15 9.57 0.22 -19.06
CA SER A 15 10.83 0.80 -19.58
C SER A 15 11.16 2.18 -19.04
N ASN A 16 10.17 3.01 -18.78
CA ASN A 16 10.30 4.25 -18.02
C ASN A 16 10.04 3.97 -16.52
N PRO A 17 10.63 4.74 -15.59
CA PRO A 17 10.28 4.62 -14.18
C PRO A 17 8.76 4.72 -14.00
N PRO A 18 8.10 3.65 -13.52
CA PRO A 18 6.65 3.65 -13.35
C PRO A 18 6.24 4.44 -12.11
N LEU A 19 4.99 4.93 -12.10
CA LEU A 19 4.34 5.20 -10.83
C LEU A 19 4.04 3.85 -10.16
N ILE A 20 4.65 3.59 -9.01
CA ILE A 20 4.41 2.36 -8.25
C ILE A 20 3.21 2.55 -7.33
N LEU A 21 2.27 1.60 -7.40
CA LEU A 21 1.13 1.48 -6.49
C LEU A 21 1.33 0.23 -5.63
N ALA A 22 1.59 0.42 -4.34
CA ALA A 22 1.84 -0.68 -3.42
C ALA A 22 0.67 -0.90 -2.46
N GLY A 23 0.26 -2.14 -2.30
CA GLY A 23 -0.74 -2.56 -1.32
C GLY A 23 -0.22 -3.64 -0.39
N THR A 24 -1.08 -4.17 0.49
CA THR A 24 -0.71 -5.15 1.52
C THR A 24 -0.11 -6.44 0.97
N GLY A 25 -0.45 -6.83 -0.26
CA GLY A 25 0.17 -7.97 -0.93
C GLY A 25 1.69 -7.85 -1.13
N LEU A 26 2.24 -6.64 -1.11
CA LEU A 26 3.69 -6.41 -1.11
C LEU A 26 4.33 -6.86 0.21
N THR A 27 3.67 -6.65 1.36
CA THR A 27 4.29 -6.75 2.69
C THR A 27 3.87 -7.98 3.49
N ILE A 28 2.73 -8.62 3.16
CA ILE A 28 2.29 -9.87 3.77
C ILE A 28 3.38 -10.98 3.76
N PRO A 29 4.13 -11.23 2.66
CA PRO A 29 5.19 -12.24 2.64
C PRO A 29 6.31 -11.98 3.65
N PHE A 30 6.43 -10.75 4.15
CA PHE A 30 7.46 -10.34 5.11
C PHE A 30 6.93 -10.28 6.55
N GLY A 31 5.73 -10.83 6.80
CA GLY A 31 5.15 -10.96 8.13
C GLY A 31 4.30 -9.78 8.58
N ILE A 32 4.07 -8.80 7.72
CA ILE A 32 3.13 -7.70 8.02
C ILE A 32 1.69 -8.23 7.86
N PRO A 33 0.81 -8.03 8.88
CA PRO A 33 -0.54 -8.58 8.84
C PRO A 33 -1.40 -7.92 7.75
N GLY A 34 -2.13 -8.77 7.01
CA GLY A 34 -3.17 -8.33 6.08
C GLY A 34 -4.55 -8.20 6.76
N MET A 35 -5.58 -7.87 5.96
CA MET A 35 -6.94 -7.57 6.44
C MET A 35 -7.58 -8.71 7.25
N GLY A 36 -7.36 -9.98 6.89
CA GLY A 36 -7.90 -11.11 7.63
C GLY A 36 -7.28 -11.26 9.03
N ALA A 37 -5.97 -11.05 9.16
CA ALA A 37 -5.29 -11.05 10.44
C ALA A 37 -5.76 -9.87 11.32
N LEU A 38 -5.98 -8.70 10.72
CA LEU A 38 -6.51 -7.53 11.42
C LEU A 38 -7.94 -7.76 11.90
N ALA A 39 -8.82 -8.34 11.09
CA ALA A 39 -10.18 -8.69 11.47
C ALA A 39 -10.22 -9.59 12.71
N ASN A 40 -9.40 -10.65 12.72
CA ASN A 40 -9.27 -11.57 13.84
C ASN A 40 -8.74 -10.87 15.11
N TYR A 41 -7.76 -9.97 14.95
CA TYR A 41 -7.20 -9.22 16.07
C TYR A 41 -8.22 -8.26 16.68
N LEU A 42 -8.92 -7.48 15.86
CA LEU A 42 -9.98 -6.57 16.31
C LEU A 42 -11.07 -7.33 17.07
N SER A 43 -11.56 -8.46 16.54
CA SER A 43 -12.55 -9.30 17.21
C SER A 43 -12.05 -9.73 18.60
N LYS A 44 -10.79 -10.19 18.69
CA LYS A 44 -10.20 -10.62 19.96
C LYS A 44 -10.09 -9.47 20.99
N GLN A 45 -9.74 -8.27 20.55
CA GLN A 45 -9.53 -7.13 21.45
C GLN A 45 -10.84 -6.45 21.84
N LEU A 46 -11.79 -6.31 20.92
CA LEU A 46 -12.95 -5.43 21.10
C LEU A 46 -14.23 -6.15 21.52
N ASN A 47 -14.39 -7.46 21.24
CA ASN A 47 -15.62 -8.22 21.59
C ASN A 47 -15.97 -8.15 23.08
N LYS A 48 -14.98 -8.12 23.97
CA LYS A 48 -15.25 -8.03 25.42
C LYS A 48 -15.63 -6.61 25.83
N LYS A 49 -14.95 -5.58 25.26
CA LYS A 49 -15.16 -4.17 25.62
C LYS A 49 -16.49 -3.65 25.07
N TYR A 50 -16.84 -4.02 23.85
CA TYR A 50 -18.01 -3.55 23.11
C TYR A 50 -19.12 -4.61 22.98
N LYS A 51 -19.21 -5.56 23.92
CA LYS A 51 -20.19 -6.66 23.89
C LYS A 51 -21.66 -6.23 23.85
N THR A 52 -21.97 -4.99 24.22
CA THR A 52 -23.32 -4.41 24.22
C THR A 52 -23.48 -3.25 23.23
N ASP A 53 -22.45 -2.93 22.48
CA ASP A 53 -22.51 -1.89 21.44
C ASP A 53 -23.11 -2.49 20.16
N PRO A 54 -24.28 -2.01 19.70
CA PRO A 54 -24.98 -2.61 18.54
C PRO A 54 -24.15 -2.53 17.25
N ALA A 55 -23.38 -1.45 17.04
CA ALA A 55 -22.54 -1.28 15.86
C ALA A 55 -21.41 -2.32 15.86
N TRP A 56 -20.74 -2.52 17.02
CA TRP A 56 -19.69 -3.53 17.12
C TRP A 56 -20.22 -4.96 16.97
N ILE A 57 -21.39 -5.26 17.57
CA ILE A 57 -22.02 -6.58 17.44
C ILE A 57 -22.26 -6.90 15.95
N ASN A 58 -22.87 -5.96 15.20
CA ASN A 58 -23.13 -6.15 13.77
C ASN A 58 -21.82 -6.36 12.97
N ILE A 59 -20.78 -5.59 13.26
CA ILE A 59 -19.45 -5.74 12.64
C ILE A 59 -18.85 -7.09 12.96
N SER A 60 -18.87 -7.51 14.23
CA SER A 60 -18.33 -8.80 14.68
C SER A 60 -19.04 -9.99 14.01
N ASP A 61 -20.36 -9.92 13.87
CA ASP A 61 -21.17 -10.93 13.21
C ASP A 61 -20.88 -11.03 11.72
N LYS A 62 -20.70 -9.88 11.03
CA LYS A 62 -20.27 -9.84 9.63
C LYS A 62 -18.89 -10.47 9.44
N ILE A 63 -17.91 -10.14 10.30
CA ILE A 63 -16.58 -10.75 10.27
C ILE A 63 -16.68 -12.25 10.49
N ALA A 64 -17.45 -12.70 11.47
CA ALA A 64 -17.65 -14.12 11.78
C ALA A 64 -18.32 -14.87 10.62
N SER A 65 -19.20 -14.23 9.84
CA SER A 65 -19.82 -14.80 8.64
C SER A 65 -18.94 -14.76 7.38
N GLY A 66 -17.70 -14.26 7.49
CA GLY A 66 -16.73 -14.24 6.40
C GLY A 66 -16.81 -12.99 5.49
N VAL A 67 -17.54 -11.95 5.91
CA VAL A 67 -17.52 -10.65 5.22
C VAL A 67 -16.14 -10.02 5.42
N ASP A 68 -15.57 -9.44 4.38
CA ASP A 68 -14.28 -8.76 4.47
C ASP A 68 -14.35 -7.56 5.42
N LEU A 69 -13.22 -7.24 6.06
CA LEU A 69 -13.14 -6.24 7.10
C LEU A 69 -13.54 -4.84 6.61
N GLU A 70 -13.16 -4.47 5.38
CA GLU A 70 -13.47 -3.15 4.81
C GLU A 70 -14.99 -2.98 4.65
N THR A 71 -15.67 -3.99 4.12
CA THR A 71 -17.12 -4.03 3.99
C THR A 71 -17.79 -4.07 5.38
N ALA A 72 -17.30 -4.89 6.30
CA ALA A 72 -17.88 -5.00 7.64
C ALA A 72 -17.85 -3.67 8.41
N LEU A 73 -16.80 -2.86 8.25
CA LEU A 73 -16.63 -1.57 8.93
C LEU A 73 -17.31 -0.39 8.21
N SER A 74 -17.71 -0.53 6.95
CA SER A 74 -18.17 0.60 6.11
C SER A 74 -19.62 1.01 6.32
N GLU A 75 -20.45 0.14 6.88
CA GLU A 75 -21.91 0.30 6.88
C GLU A 75 -22.48 0.93 8.16
N ASP A 76 -21.72 0.99 9.24
CA ASP A 76 -22.19 1.42 10.54
C ASP A 76 -21.66 2.79 10.96
N LYS A 77 -22.48 3.55 11.70
CA LYS A 77 -22.02 4.75 12.38
C LYS A 77 -21.33 4.34 13.69
N LEU A 78 -20.01 4.41 13.70
CA LEU A 78 -19.21 4.08 14.87
C LEU A 78 -19.20 5.25 15.87
N SER A 79 -19.23 4.92 17.16
CA SER A 79 -18.94 5.91 18.22
C SER A 79 -17.47 6.37 18.11
N PHE A 80 -17.20 7.57 18.63
CA PHE A 80 -15.83 8.10 18.63
C PHE A 80 -14.85 7.18 19.37
N ASP A 81 -15.28 6.60 20.50
CA ASP A 81 -14.44 5.70 21.29
C ASP A 81 -14.14 4.39 20.55
N LEU A 82 -15.17 3.78 19.93
CA LEU A 82 -14.99 2.56 19.14
C LEU A 82 -14.07 2.80 17.96
N LEU A 83 -14.23 3.93 17.27
CA LEU A 83 -13.38 4.33 16.16
C LEU A 83 -11.91 4.47 16.58
N ASN A 84 -11.65 5.14 17.71
CA ASN A 84 -10.30 5.31 18.24
C ASN A 84 -9.70 3.99 18.70
N ASP A 85 -10.47 3.09 19.29
CA ASP A 85 -9.99 1.78 19.67
C ASP A 85 -9.66 0.92 18.45
N ILE A 86 -10.48 0.94 17.40
CA ILE A 86 -10.17 0.25 16.13
C ILE A 86 -8.86 0.79 15.55
N LYS A 87 -8.68 2.11 15.54
CA LYS A 87 -7.47 2.78 15.07
C LYS A 87 -6.24 2.35 15.89
N THR A 88 -6.36 2.41 17.21
CA THR A 88 -5.29 2.01 18.14
C THR A 88 -4.91 0.55 17.96
N CYS A 89 -5.88 -0.36 17.95
CA CYS A 89 -5.63 -1.78 17.74
C CYS A 89 -5.02 -2.06 16.35
N THR A 90 -5.44 -1.35 15.32
CA THR A 90 -4.85 -1.47 13.98
C THR A 90 -3.38 -1.05 13.99
N TRP A 91 -3.08 0.12 14.59
CA TRP A 91 -1.72 0.60 14.72
C TRP A 91 -0.84 -0.38 15.51
N GLU A 92 -1.30 -0.85 16.67
CA GLU A 92 -0.56 -1.79 17.54
C GLU A 92 -0.22 -3.09 16.82
N LEU A 93 -1.19 -3.71 16.14
CA LEU A 93 -0.97 -4.97 15.43
C LEU A 93 0.07 -4.81 14.32
N VAL A 94 -0.10 -3.81 13.46
CA VAL A 94 0.78 -3.60 12.31
C VAL A 94 2.16 -3.15 12.79
N ASN A 95 2.23 -2.24 13.78
CA ASN A 95 3.49 -1.75 14.31
C ASN A 95 4.32 -2.84 15.00
N ALA A 96 3.70 -3.73 15.76
CA ALA A 96 4.41 -4.85 16.39
C ALA A 96 5.08 -5.76 15.35
N ALA A 97 4.40 -6.06 14.23
CA ALA A 97 4.96 -6.85 13.15
C ALA A 97 6.06 -6.10 12.39
N ASP A 98 5.87 -4.82 12.15
CA ASP A 98 6.82 -3.94 11.47
C ASP A 98 8.13 -3.77 12.28
N ILE A 99 8.03 -3.48 13.57
CA ILE A 99 9.19 -3.40 14.48
C ILE A 99 9.93 -4.74 14.56
N LYS A 100 9.19 -5.85 14.59
CA LYS A 100 9.79 -7.18 14.54
C LYS A 100 10.58 -7.38 13.25
N HIS A 101 10.00 -7.05 12.09
CA HIS A 101 10.68 -7.11 10.79
C HIS A 101 11.95 -6.25 10.78
N PHE A 102 11.85 -5.01 11.27
CA PHE A 102 12.99 -4.09 11.38
C PHE A 102 14.12 -4.72 12.19
N LYS A 103 13.83 -5.19 13.43
CA LYS A 103 14.81 -5.76 14.34
C LYS A 103 15.43 -7.07 13.84
N GLU A 104 14.63 -7.96 13.22
CA GLU A 104 15.06 -9.31 12.87
C GLU A 104 15.64 -9.43 11.45
N LYS A 105 15.27 -8.52 10.55
CA LYS A 105 15.64 -8.61 9.13
C LYS A 105 16.43 -7.40 8.65
N HIS A 106 15.88 -6.19 8.81
CA HIS A 106 16.49 -4.99 8.26
C HIS A 106 17.86 -4.70 8.90
N LEU A 107 17.96 -4.69 10.23
CA LEU A 107 19.22 -4.42 10.96
C LEU A 107 20.32 -5.48 10.71
N PHE A 108 19.97 -6.68 10.28
CA PHE A 108 20.94 -7.73 9.95
C PHE A 108 21.33 -7.77 8.47
N GLY A 109 20.95 -6.74 7.68
CA GLY A 109 21.39 -6.60 6.30
C GLY A 109 20.75 -7.59 5.32
N ASN A 110 19.64 -8.22 5.68
CA ASN A 110 18.88 -9.04 4.73
C ASN A 110 18.25 -8.15 3.65
N ILE A 111 18.79 -8.20 2.43
CA ILE A 111 18.32 -7.37 1.33
C ILE A 111 16.89 -7.78 0.95
N ALA A 112 15.95 -6.86 1.10
CA ALA A 112 14.58 -7.07 0.73
C ALA A 112 14.42 -7.14 -0.81
N PRO A 113 13.60 -8.05 -1.34
CA PRO A 113 13.44 -8.20 -2.80
C PRO A 113 12.99 -6.91 -3.50
N PHE A 114 12.19 -6.08 -2.85
CA PHE A 114 11.74 -4.80 -3.41
C PHE A 114 12.88 -3.80 -3.59
N THR A 115 13.96 -3.90 -2.80
CA THR A 115 15.17 -3.08 -2.98
C THR A 115 15.77 -3.24 -4.38
N LYS A 116 15.69 -4.44 -4.99
CA LYS A 116 16.16 -4.68 -6.35
C LYS A 116 15.31 -3.94 -7.38
N ILE A 117 13.98 -3.88 -7.18
CA ILE A 117 13.06 -3.11 -8.03
C ILE A 117 13.40 -1.62 -7.98
N LEU A 118 13.64 -1.08 -6.77
CA LEU A 118 14.10 0.31 -6.62
C LEU A 118 15.41 0.55 -7.37
N GLY A 119 16.40 -0.33 -7.21
CA GLY A 119 17.67 -0.26 -7.90
C GLY A 119 17.51 -0.25 -9.42
N LYS A 120 16.63 -1.10 -9.97
CA LYS A 120 16.35 -1.16 -11.40
C LYS A 120 15.86 0.18 -11.95
N PHE A 121 14.89 0.81 -11.29
CA PHE A 121 14.29 2.05 -11.79
C PHE A 121 15.10 3.31 -11.46
N LEU A 122 15.95 3.27 -10.41
CA LEU A 122 16.77 4.39 -9.99
C LEU A 122 18.23 4.33 -10.49
N SER A 123 18.64 3.23 -11.15
CA SER A 123 20.04 3.01 -11.59
C SER A 123 20.54 4.02 -12.62
N ALA A 124 19.66 4.65 -13.39
CA ALA A 124 20.07 5.71 -14.31
C ALA A 124 20.17 7.06 -13.58
N THR A 125 21.28 7.76 -13.79
CA THR A 125 21.58 9.04 -13.15
C THR A 125 20.42 10.04 -13.27
N GLY A 126 19.99 10.56 -12.15
CA GLY A 126 18.97 11.61 -12.10
C GLY A 126 17.54 11.14 -12.18
N ARG A 127 17.26 9.84 -11.98
CA ARG A 127 15.90 9.32 -11.91
C ARG A 127 15.27 9.59 -10.55
N HIS A 128 14.00 9.86 -10.60
CA HIS A 128 13.10 10.03 -9.47
C HIS A 128 11.99 8.99 -9.60
N LEU A 129 11.53 8.45 -8.47
CA LEU A 129 10.46 7.46 -8.44
C LEU A 129 9.33 7.95 -7.52
N ASP A 130 8.12 7.96 -8.04
CA ASP A 130 6.92 8.22 -7.25
C ASP A 130 6.30 6.87 -6.82
N ILE A 131 6.00 6.73 -5.53
CA ILE A 131 5.33 5.56 -4.94
C ILE A 131 4.10 6.02 -4.17
N ILE A 132 2.95 5.44 -4.46
CA ILE A 132 1.73 5.61 -3.68
C ILE A 132 1.44 4.28 -2.98
N THR A 133 1.16 4.34 -1.68
CA THR A 133 0.79 3.14 -0.93
C THR A 133 -0.39 3.41 0.01
N THR A 134 -1.22 2.38 0.17
CA THR A 134 -2.26 2.32 1.19
C THR A 134 -1.80 1.62 2.46
N ASN A 135 -0.55 1.12 2.48
CA ASN A 135 0.05 0.44 3.63
C ASN A 135 0.52 1.44 4.68
N TYR A 136 0.36 1.06 5.95
CA TYR A 136 0.85 1.86 7.09
C TYR A 136 2.32 1.55 7.43
N ASP A 137 2.78 0.31 7.14
CA ASP A 137 4.11 -0.21 7.49
C ASP A 137 5.25 0.57 6.82
N ARG A 138 6.48 0.36 7.29
CA ARG A 138 7.70 1.06 6.83
C ARG A 138 8.55 0.20 5.87
N TYR A 139 7.99 -0.86 5.33
CA TYR A 139 8.76 -1.79 4.48
C TYR A 139 9.40 -1.10 3.26
N ILE A 140 8.69 -0.16 2.63
CA ILE A 140 9.22 0.60 1.49
C ILE A 140 10.37 1.50 1.94
N GLU A 141 10.22 2.17 3.08
CA GLU A 141 11.27 3.00 3.69
C GLU A 141 12.52 2.16 4.01
N TYR A 142 12.35 0.96 4.55
CA TYR A 142 13.47 0.03 4.80
C TYR A 142 14.19 -0.39 3.52
N CYS A 143 13.44 -0.62 2.44
CA CYS A 143 14.03 -0.93 1.14
C CYS A 143 14.81 0.26 0.56
N CYS A 144 14.30 1.48 0.73
CA CYS A 144 15.00 2.69 0.31
C CYS A 144 16.29 2.90 1.12
N ASP A 145 16.24 2.69 2.44
CA ASP A 145 17.40 2.77 3.33
C ASP A 145 18.48 1.77 2.92
N GLN A 146 18.12 0.52 2.63
CA GLN A 146 19.06 -0.51 2.13
C GLN A 146 19.73 -0.14 0.81
N TYR A 147 19.07 0.65 -0.02
CA TYR A 147 19.61 1.12 -1.30
C TYR A 147 20.36 2.46 -1.17
N GLY A 148 20.32 3.10 -0.01
CA GLY A 148 20.89 4.43 0.23
C GLY A 148 20.13 5.55 -0.49
N ILE A 149 18.81 5.42 -0.62
CA ILE A 149 17.92 6.38 -1.28
C ILE A 149 17.16 7.20 -0.25
N GLU A 150 17.16 8.52 -0.44
CA GLU A 150 16.36 9.43 0.37
C GLU A 150 14.86 9.29 0.05
N VAL A 151 14.05 9.21 1.11
CA VAL A 151 12.59 9.17 1.01
C VAL A 151 12.00 10.52 1.37
N ASP A 152 11.26 11.12 0.45
CA ASP A 152 10.44 12.29 0.69
C ASP A 152 8.97 11.90 0.85
N ASN A 153 8.48 11.93 2.08
CA ASN A 153 7.10 11.57 2.44
C ASN A 153 6.25 12.80 2.86
N GLY A 154 6.75 14.01 2.59
CA GLY A 154 6.08 15.27 2.93
C GLY A 154 6.33 15.74 4.36
N TYR A 155 7.05 14.98 5.19
CA TYR A 155 7.42 15.38 6.54
C TYR A 155 8.89 15.81 6.60
N LYS A 156 9.17 16.97 7.21
CA LYS A 156 10.51 17.55 7.34
C LYS A 156 10.91 17.68 8.80
N GLY A 157 12.18 17.45 9.09
CA GLY A 157 12.76 17.45 10.44
C GLY A 157 13.62 16.21 10.67
N ILE A 158 14.10 16.01 11.90
CA ILE A 158 14.98 14.87 12.23
C ILE A 158 14.23 13.83 13.07
N TYR A 159 13.83 14.14 14.28
CA TYR A 159 13.19 13.19 15.21
C TYR A 159 11.68 13.39 15.32
N SER A 160 11.24 14.64 15.44
CA SER A 160 9.82 15.02 15.33
C SER A 160 9.71 15.87 14.09
N LYS A 161 9.10 15.30 13.05
CA LYS A 161 9.02 15.93 11.74
C LYS A 161 7.66 16.61 11.60
N SER A 162 7.65 17.83 11.11
CA SER A 162 6.42 18.55 10.74
C SER A 162 6.02 18.27 9.30
N LEU A 163 4.72 18.36 9.03
CA LEU A 163 4.17 18.20 7.70
C LEU A 163 4.40 19.49 6.90
N GLU A 164 5.16 19.41 5.81
CA GLU A 164 5.46 20.57 4.95
C GLU A 164 5.06 20.38 3.49
N MET A 165 4.45 19.31 3.09
CA MET A 165 3.94 19.00 1.73
C MET A 165 4.69 19.65 0.54
N SER A 166 5.97 19.89 0.70
CA SER A 166 6.88 20.34 -0.34
C SER A 166 7.75 19.18 -0.77
N PHE A 167 7.39 18.53 -1.88
CA PHE A 167 8.13 17.38 -2.38
C PHE A 167 9.29 17.83 -3.26
N SER A 168 10.50 17.41 -2.89
CA SER A 168 11.69 17.65 -3.68
C SER A 168 11.77 16.66 -4.84
N LYS A 169 11.96 17.15 -6.05
CA LYS A 169 12.31 16.32 -7.22
C LYS A 169 13.82 16.20 -7.37
N ASN A 170 14.54 16.07 -6.28
CA ASN A 170 15.97 15.84 -6.33
C ASN A 170 16.27 14.52 -7.05
N LYS A 171 17.43 14.48 -7.67
CA LYS A 171 17.95 13.27 -8.30
C LYS A 171 18.18 12.20 -7.22
N ASN A 172 17.82 10.96 -7.54
CA ASN A 172 17.98 9.79 -6.68
C ASN A 172 17.19 9.86 -5.37
N ASN A 173 15.94 10.30 -5.42
CA ASN A 173 15.03 10.19 -4.30
C ASN A 173 13.72 9.49 -4.69
N VAL A 174 13.01 9.03 -3.69
CA VAL A 174 11.67 8.46 -3.79
C VAL A 174 10.68 9.42 -3.13
N THR A 175 9.66 9.86 -3.87
CA THR A 175 8.47 10.45 -3.24
C THR A 175 7.54 9.31 -2.81
N LEU A 176 7.32 9.17 -1.50
CA LEU A 176 6.46 8.13 -0.93
C LEU A 176 5.19 8.74 -0.36
N LEU A 177 4.08 8.52 -1.02
CA LEU A 177 2.76 9.02 -0.63
C LEU A 177 1.95 7.93 0.08
N LYS A 178 1.93 7.94 1.42
CA LYS A 178 1.15 7.02 2.26
C LYS A 178 -0.23 7.60 2.48
N VAL A 179 -1.13 7.38 1.52
CA VAL A 179 -2.45 8.04 1.46
C VAL A 179 -3.42 7.62 2.58
N HIS A 180 -3.14 6.52 3.26
CA HIS A 180 -3.90 6.09 4.44
C HIS A 180 -3.17 6.35 5.76
N GLY A 181 -2.13 7.18 5.75
CA GLY A 181 -1.29 7.47 6.91
C GLY A 181 -0.15 6.46 7.08
N SER A 182 0.62 6.62 8.14
CA SER A 182 1.82 5.84 8.43
C SER A 182 1.88 5.46 9.90
N LEU A 183 2.57 4.37 10.24
CA LEU A 183 2.89 4.02 11.62
C LEU A 183 3.70 5.12 12.33
N ASP A 184 4.36 6.00 11.58
CA ASP A 184 5.09 7.15 12.12
C ASP A 184 4.26 8.42 12.23
N SER A 185 3.04 8.44 11.67
CA SER A 185 2.20 9.64 11.65
C SER A 185 1.29 9.70 12.89
N PHE A 186 1.39 10.81 13.61
CA PHE A 186 0.62 11.07 14.82
C PHE A 186 0.04 12.48 14.80
N LYS A 187 -1.10 12.63 15.46
CA LYS A 187 -1.69 13.89 15.78
C LYS A 187 -1.32 14.28 17.22
N ASP A 188 -0.72 15.44 17.41
CA ASP A 188 -0.50 16.00 18.74
C ASP A 188 -1.84 16.50 19.29
N ASN A 189 -2.29 15.91 20.41
CA ASN A 189 -3.59 16.20 21.01
C ASN A 189 -3.67 17.61 21.63
N LYS A 190 -2.55 18.30 21.83
CA LYS A 190 -2.52 19.68 22.35
C LYS A 190 -2.59 20.72 21.24
N SER A 191 -1.73 20.57 20.23
CA SER A 191 -1.62 21.54 19.14
C SER A 191 -2.53 21.25 17.96
N ASP A 192 -3.17 20.08 17.94
CA ASP A 192 -3.99 19.58 16.83
C ASP A 192 -3.22 19.46 15.49
N THR A 193 -1.88 19.37 15.57
CA THR A 193 -0.98 19.31 14.40
C THR A 193 -0.54 17.89 14.10
N SER A 194 -0.32 17.60 12.79
CA SER A 194 0.24 16.33 12.34
C SER A 194 1.77 16.34 12.46
N VAL A 195 2.32 15.30 13.09
CA VAL A 195 3.76 15.09 13.23
C VAL A 195 4.14 13.67 12.80
N SER A 196 5.38 13.48 12.38
CA SER A 196 5.95 12.15 12.15
C SER A 196 7.06 11.87 13.16
N ILE A 197 6.91 10.79 13.92
CA ILE A 197 7.86 10.33 14.95
C ILE A 197 8.23 8.88 14.61
N PRO A 198 9.45 8.63 14.08
CA PRO A 198 9.80 7.32 13.55
C PRO A 198 10.01 6.27 14.64
N LEU A 199 9.75 5.01 14.29
CA LEU A 199 10.11 3.79 15.04
C LEU A 199 9.63 3.76 16.51
N GLN A 200 8.43 4.29 16.80
CA GLN A 200 7.85 4.16 18.13
C GLN A 200 7.38 2.73 18.37
N GLU A 201 7.73 2.13 19.51
CA GLU A 201 7.23 0.80 19.90
C GLU A 201 5.80 0.87 20.47
N THR A 202 5.44 2.00 21.06
CA THR A 202 4.12 2.29 21.62
C THR A 202 3.68 3.69 21.19
N ILE A 203 2.39 3.93 21.21
CA ILE A 203 1.85 5.26 20.93
C ILE A 203 2.36 6.25 21.99
N PRO A 204 3.04 7.35 21.60
CA PRO A 204 3.56 8.31 22.55
C PRO A 204 2.43 8.99 23.35
N ASN A 205 2.68 9.29 24.63
CA ASN A 205 1.71 9.97 25.47
C ASN A 205 1.34 11.36 24.92
N GLY A 206 0.04 11.63 24.81
CA GLY A 206 -0.47 12.89 24.26
C GLY A 206 -0.58 12.91 22.73
N PHE A 207 -0.39 11.76 22.07
CA PHE A 207 -0.53 11.62 20.63
C PHE A 207 -1.59 10.58 20.26
N THR A 208 -2.16 10.73 19.09
CA THR A 208 -3.10 9.77 18.48
C THR A 208 -2.57 9.33 17.12
N PRO A 209 -2.58 8.03 16.79
CA PRO A 209 -2.15 7.56 15.46
C PRO A 209 -2.97 8.20 14.35
N GLU A 210 -2.30 8.70 13.32
CA GLU A 210 -2.95 9.34 12.17
C GLU A 210 -3.00 8.38 10.99
N ILE A 211 -3.81 7.32 11.15
CA ILE A 211 -4.07 6.31 10.11
C ILE A 211 -5.56 6.27 9.76
N ILE A 212 -5.85 5.96 8.49
CA ILE A 212 -7.20 5.71 7.98
C ILE A 212 -7.46 4.22 8.04
N THR A 213 -8.31 3.79 8.96
CA THR A 213 -8.67 2.38 9.10
C THR A 213 -9.55 1.89 7.95
N PRO A 214 -9.52 0.58 7.62
CA PRO A 214 -10.38 0.02 6.59
C PRO A 214 -11.87 0.33 6.84
N GLY A 215 -12.63 0.55 5.79
CA GLY A 215 -14.09 0.72 5.82
C GLY A 215 -14.61 1.99 6.49
N ILE A 216 -13.84 2.60 7.38
CA ILE A 216 -14.29 3.80 8.08
C ILE A 216 -14.27 4.96 7.12
N SER A 217 -15.45 5.47 6.90
CA SER A 217 -15.83 6.36 5.83
C SER A 217 -14.68 7.30 5.43
N LYS A 218 -14.24 7.13 4.21
CA LYS A 218 -13.36 8.03 3.48
C LYS A 218 -13.71 9.52 3.67
N TYR A 219 -14.94 9.81 4.04
CA TYR A 219 -15.42 11.16 4.38
C TYR A 219 -14.88 11.70 5.70
N GLN A 220 -14.70 10.89 6.74
CA GLN A 220 -14.13 11.39 8.02
C GLN A 220 -12.62 11.57 7.94
N ALA A 221 -11.94 10.73 7.16
CA ALA A 221 -10.51 10.82 6.95
C ALA A 221 -10.11 12.01 6.05
N ILE A 222 -10.95 12.35 5.06
CA ILE A 222 -10.75 13.52 4.18
C ILE A 222 -10.86 14.86 4.95
N LEU A 223 -11.39 14.85 6.17
CA LEU A 223 -11.45 16.04 7.01
C LEU A 223 -10.09 16.42 7.64
N ALA A 224 -9.14 15.49 7.75
CA ALA A 224 -7.78 15.80 8.18
C ALA A 224 -7.01 16.48 7.04
N ASP A 225 -6.47 17.68 7.30
CA ASP A 225 -5.75 18.46 6.30
C ASP A 225 -4.56 17.71 5.68
N ALA A 226 -3.85 16.93 6.48
CA ALA A 226 -2.74 16.09 6.04
C ALA A 226 -3.16 15.06 4.97
N SER A 227 -4.21 14.30 5.23
CA SER A 227 -4.71 13.28 4.30
C SER A 227 -5.20 13.88 2.99
N ARG A 228 -5.85 15.03 3.05
CA ARG A 228 -6.34 15.76 1.88
C ARG A 228 -5.19 16.25 0.99
N GLN A 229 -4.13 16.78 1.60
CA GLN A 229 -2.94 17.23 0.87
C GLN A 229 -2.20 16.05 0.24
N LEU A 230 -2.03 14.94 0.94
CA LEU A 230 -1.42 13.72 0.37
C LEU A 230 -2.23 13.17 -0.82
N LEU A 231 -3.55 13.11 -0.72
CA LEU A 231 -4.42 12.71 -1.83
C LEU A 231 -4.30 13.66 -3.03
N TYR A 232 -4.23 14.98 -2.81
CA TYR A 232 -4.02 15.94 -3.90
C TYR A 232 -2.68 15.70 -4.63
N HIS A 233 -1.62 15.40 -3.88
CA HIS A 233 -0.33 15.04 -4.48
C HIS A 233 -0.40 13.71 -5.21
N ALA A 234 -1.07 12.69 -4.66
CA ALA A 234 -1.30 11.41 -5.32
C ALA A 234 -2.05 11.59 -6.66
N ASP A 235 -3.11 12.40 -6.66
CA ASP A 235 -3.83 12.77 -7.89
C ASP A 235 -2.90 13.38 -8.95
N THR A 236 -2.00 14.25 -8.50
CA THR A 236 -1.06 14.94 -9.39
C THR A 236 -0.07 13.96 -10.03
N VAL A 237 0.51 13.04 -9.25
CA VAL A 237 1.45 12.05 -9.78
C VAL A 237 0.75 11.01 -10.67
N ILE A 238 -0.48 10.59 -10.34
CA ILE A 238 -1.28 9.70 -11.20
C ILE A 238 -1.55 10.36 -12.56
N LYS A 239 -1.96 11.63 -12.58
CA LYS A 239 -2.26 12.37 -13.83
C LYS A 239 -1.06 12.46 -14.77
N ARG A 240 0.17 12.55 -14.23
CA ARG A 240 1.41 12.66 -15.04
C ARG A 240 2.11 11.33 -15.30
N ALA A 241 1.66 10.22 -14.68
CA ALA A 241 2.30 8.92 -14.82
C ALA A 241 2.37 8.48 -16.30
N SER A 242 3.54 8.01 -16.72
CA SER A 242 3.76 7.44 -18.06
C SER A 242 3.32 5.98 -18.14
N ASN A 243 3.39 5.25 -17.02
CA ASN A 243 2.99 3.87 -16.85
C ASN A 243 2.77 3.57 -15.37
N PHE A 244 2.11 2.45 -15.06
CA PHE A 244 1.83 2.00 -13.71
C PHE A 244 2.45 0.63 -13.43
N LEU A 245 3.02 0.47 -12.23
CA LEU A 245 3.40 -0.82 -11.66
C LEU A 245 2.66 -1.01 -10.34
N CYS A 246 1.66 -1.88 -10.32
CA CYS A 246 0.86 -2.19 -9.14
C CYS A 246 1.38 -3.48 -8.50
N ILE A 247 1.83 -3.41 -7.24
CA ILE A 247 2.38 -4.55 -6.52
C ILE A 247 1.55 -4.84 -5.29
N GLY A 248 0.90 -6.03 -5.26
CA GLY A 248 0.04 -6.41 -4.14
C GLY A 248 -1.11 -5.44 -3.86
N TYR A 249 -1.54 -4.67 -4.86
CA TYR A 249 -2.58 -3.66 -4.74
C TYR A 249 -3.92 -4.22 -5.24
N GLY A 250 -4.94 -4.18 -4.36
CA GLY A 250 -6.23 -4.85 -4.59
C GLY A 250 -7.26 -4.04 -5.40
N PHE A 251 -6.98 -2.79 -5.75
CA PHE A 251 -7.93 -1.88 -6.43
C PHE A 251 -9.24 -1.65 -5.67
N ASN A 252 -9.21 -1.61 -4.35
CA ASN A 252 -10.39 -1.35 -3.51
C ASN A 252 -10.55 0.14 -3.18
N ASP A 253 -9.49 0.95 -3.29
CA ASP A 253 -9.55 2.39 -3.07
C ASP A 253 -10.15 3.13 -4.28
N THR A 254 -11.44 3.51 -4.16
CA THR A 254 -12.19 4.14 -5.26
C THR A 254 -11.63 5.49 -5.68
N GLN A 255 -11.03 6.26 -4.76
CA GLN A 255 -10.49 7.60 -5.07
C GLN A 255 -9.28 7.51 -6.00
N ILE A 256 -8.31 6.65 -5.65
CA ILE A 256 -7.13 6.41 -6.47
C ILE A 256 -7.50 5.66 -7.75
N GLN A 257 -8.37 4.66 -7.66
CA GLN A 257 -8.79 3.79 -8.75
C GLN A 257 -9.40 4.56 -9.92
N GLU A 258 -10.27 5.54 -9.66
CA GLU A 258 -10.92 6.31 -10.72
C GLU A 258 -9.92 7.05 -11.62
N LEU A 259 -8.89 7.63 -11.06
CA LEU A 259 -7.86 8.34 -11.82
C LEU A 259 -6.97 7.36 -12.60
N ILE A 260 -6.63 6.21 -12.03
CA ILE A 260 -5.90 5.16 -12.74
C ILE A 260 -6.71 4.69 -13.94
N ILE A 261 -8.01 4.42 -13.77
CA ILE A 261 -8.91 4.01 -14.86
C ILE A 261 -8.91 5.06 -15.99
N LYS A 262 -9.00 6.34 -15.66
CA LYS A 262 -8.94 7.42 -16.66
C LYS A 262 -7.63 7.39 -17.45
N ARG A 263 -6.50 7.14 -16.77
CA ARG A 263 -5.17 7.09 -17.40
C ARG A 263 -5.00 5.86 -18.30
N ILE A 264 -5.36 4.67 -17.82
CA ILE A 264 -5.22 3.44 -18.62
C ILE A 264 -6.13 3.44 -19.85
N LYS A 265 -7.32 4.07 -19.77
CA LYS A 265 -8.20 4.31 -20.94
C LYS A 265 -7.56 5.18 -22.02
N THR A 266 -6.64 6.06 -21.64
CA THR A 266 -5.90 6.91 -22.59
C THR A 266 -4.61 6.27 -23.11
N GLY A 267 -4.44 4.95 -22.90
CA GLY A 267 -3.30 4.18 -23.41
C GLY A 267 -2.07 4.14 -22.49
N CYS A 268 -2.19 4.61 -21.23
CA CYS A 268 -1.12 4.46 -20.24
C CYS A 268 -0.96 2.98 -19.88
N PRO A 269 0.23 2.35 -20.06
CA PRO A 269 0.44 0.95 -19.73
C PRO A 269 0.30 0.68 -18.24
N ILE A 270 -0.19 -0.52 -17.90
CA ILE A 270 -0.31 -0.98 -16.52
C ILE A 270 0.21 -2.40 -16.36
N VAL A 271 1.11 -2.60 -15.39
CA VAL A 271 1.59 -3.92 -14.96
C VAL A 271 1.09 -4.16 -13.54
N VAL A 272 0.46 -5.32 -13.31
CA VAL A 272 -0.06 -5.71 -11.99
C VAL A 272 0.60 -7.01 -11.57
N VAL A 273 1.23 -7.02 -10.40
CA VAL A 273 1.91 -8.18 -9.80
C VAL A 273 1.29 -8.46 -8.45
N THR A 274 0.56 -9.55 -8.33
CA THR A 274 -0.10 -9.91 -7.06
C THR A 274 -0.41 -11.41 -7.01
N LYS A 275 -0.60 -11.94 -5.81
CA LYS A 275 -1.02 -13.33 -5.66
C LYS A 275 -2.39 -13.58 -6.30
N GLU A 276 -3.34 -12.72 -5.99
CA GLU A 276 -4.71 -12.83 -6.45
C GLU A 276 -5.31 -11.43 -6.70
N LEU A 277 -6.35 -11.38 -7.49
CA LEU A 277 -7.10 -10.17 -7.78
C LEU A 277 -8.58 -10.53 -7.85
N SER A 278 -9.44 -9.69 -7.29
CA SER A 278 -10.89 -9.92 -7.41
C SER A 278 -11.34 -9.84 -8.87
N ASP A 279 -12.37 -10.60 -9.23
CA ASP A 279 -12.96 -10.56 -10.58
C ASP A 279 -13.37 -9.14 -10.99
N LYS A 280 -13.85 -8.34 -10.04
CA LYS A 280 -14.22 -6.94 -10.27
C LYS A 280 -13.00 -6.12 -10.66
N ALA A 281 -11.90 -6.22 -9.91
CA ALA A 281 -10.66 -5.49 -10.19
C ALA A 281 -10.03 -5.95 -11.51
N LEU A 282 -10.00 -7.25 -11.79
CA LEU A 282 -9.50 -7.80 -13.03
C LEU A 282 -10.29 -7.28 -14.24
N ARG A 283 -11.62 -7.32 -14.18
CA ARG A 283 -12.49 -6.77 -15.26
C ARG A 283 -12.27 -5.27 -15.46
N ILE A 284 -12.06 -4.51 -14.39
CA ILE A 284 -11.76 -3.07 -14.49
C ILE A 284 -10.49 -2.85 -15.33
N ILE A 285 -9.42 -3.61 -15.08
CA ILE A 285 -8.17 -3.46 -15.82
C ILE A 285 -8.35 -3.88 -17.29
N ILE A 286 -8.85 -5.08 -17.53
CA ILE A 286 -8.99 -5.65 -18.88
C ILE A 286 -9.92 -4.84 -19.78
N ASN A 287 -11.03 -4.32 -19.22
CA ASN A 287 -12.02 -3.58 -19.98
C ASN A 287 -11.63 -2.12 -20.27
N ASN A 288 -10.65 -1.60 -19.52
CA ASN A 288 -10.28 -0.18 -19.64
C ASN A 288 -8.85 0.04 -20.14
N SER A 289 -8.07 -1.03 -20.38
CA SER A 289 -6.70 -0.90 -20.89
C SER A 289 -6.44 -1.87 -22.05
N ASP A 290 -5.90 -1.35 -23.13
CA ASP A 290 -5.36 -2.17 -24.24
C ASP A 290 -3.87 -2.50 -24.04
N LYS A 291 -3.21 -1.87 -23.05
CA LYS A 291 -1.80 -2.09 -22.67
C LYS A 291 -1.72 -2.53 -21.22
N HIS A 292 -2.08 -3.80 -20.95
CA HIS A 292 -2.02 -4.36 -19.61
C HIS A 292 -1.25 -5.67 -19.56
N ALA A 293 -0.54 -5.87 -18.44
CA ALA A 293 0.05 -7.12 -18.04
C ALA A 293 -0.36 -7.42 -16.58
N VAL A 294 -1.14 -8.47 -16.36
CA VAL A 294 -1.54 -8.93 -15.03
C VAL A 294 -0.86 -10.27 -14.75
N ILE A 295 -0.15 -10.34 -13.63
CA ILE A 295 0.72 -11.45 -13.22
C ILE A 295 0.19 -12.00 -11.90
N LEU A 296 -0.42 -13.17 -11.94
CA LEU A 296 -1.12 -13.79 -10.81
C LEU A 296 -0.52 -15.15 -10.45
N ASP A 297 -0.82 -15.62 -9.24
CA ASP A 297 -0.57 -17.02 -8.86
C ASP A 297 -1.44 -17.96 -9.72
N GLY A 298 -0.78 -18.75 -10.53
CA GLY A 298 -1.41 -19.75 -11.40
C GLY A 298 -1.67 -21.09 -10.70
N ASN A 299 -1.38 -21.17 -9.38
CA ASN A 299 -1.37 -22.36 -8.53
C ASN A 299 -0.30 -23.40 -8.93
N ASN A 300 0.03 -24.28 -8.02
CA ASN A 300 0.97 -25.40 -8.22
C ASN A 300 2.34 -24.97 -8.80
N GLY A 301 2.90 -23.86 -8.27
CA GLY A 301 4.21 -23.35 -8.70
C GLY A 301 4.22 -22.73 -10.11
N LYS A 302 3.06 -22.33 -10.61
CA LYS A 302 2.89 -21.65 -11.90
C LYS A 302 2.52 -20.20 -11.70
N THR A 303 2.80 -19.39 -12.72
CA THR A 303 2.30 -18.02 -12.83
C THR A 303 1.32 -17.95 -13.99
N GLU A 304 0.20 -17.26 -13.77
CA GLU A 304 -0.75 -16.89 -14.80
C GLU A 304 -0.47 -15.47 -15.27
N PHE A 305 -0.20 -15.31 -16.56
CA PHE A 305 -0.02 -14.05 -17.23
C PHE A 305 -1.25 -13.71 -18.06
N ILE A 306 -1.78 -12.52 -17.90
CA ILE A 306 -2.85 -11.96 -18.73
C ILE A 306 -2.29 -10.73 -19.42
N ILE A 307 -1.90 -10.87 -20.69
CA ILE A 307 -1.25 -9.83 -21.48
C ILE A 307 -2.19 -9.42 -22.62
N ASN A 308 -2.66 -8.18 -22.61
CA ASN A 308 -3.52 -7.66 -23.65
C ASN A 308 -4.66 -8.63 -24.02
N LYS A 309 -5.34 -9.19 -22.99
CA LYS A 309 -6.43 -10.20 -23.09
C LYS A 309 -6.00 -11.62 -23.46
N THR A 310 -4.71 -11.90 -23.68
CA THR A 310 -4.19 -13.26 -23.88
C THR A 310 -3.77 -13.86 -22.55
N ILE A 311 -4.25 -15.06 -22.23
CA ILE A 311 -3.93 -15.78 -20.98
C ILE A 311 -2.90 -16.86 -21.27
N LYS A 312 -1.84 -16.92 -20.47
CA LYS A 312 -0.79 -17.94 -20.51
C LYS A 312 -0.39 -18.34 -19.10
N LYS A 313 -0.25 -19.66 -18.86
CA LYS A 313 0.34 -20.18 -17.61
C LYS A 313 1.72 -20.74 -17.89
N THR A 314 2.70 -20.39 -17.06
CA THR A 314 4.08 -20.88 -17.14
C THR A 314 4.55 -21.35 -15.77
N ASN A 315 5.50 -22.28 -15.75
CA ASN A 315 6.17 -22.70 -14.52
C ASN A 315 7.01 -21.53 -13.96
N GLY A 316 7.03 -21.39 -12.64
CA GLY A 316 7.74 -20.34 -11.93
C GLY A 316 6.77 -19.45 -11.11
N THR A 317 7.32 -18.73 -10.16
CA THR A 317 6.57 -17.88 -9.20
C THR A 317 6.76 -16.39 -9.51
N TYR A 318 6.59 -15.99 -10.76
CA TYR A 318 6.84 -14.62 -11.25
C TYR A 318 5.86 -13.58 -10.68
N TRP A 319 4.78 -14.03 -10.04
CA TRP A 319 3.84 -13.17 -9.29
C TRP A 319 4.38 -12.72 -7.92
N THR A 320 5.45 -13.33 -7.44
CA THR A 320 6.18 -12.86 -6.24
C THR A 320 7.16 -11.75 -6.61
N ILE A 321 7.60 -10.98 -5.62
CA ILE A 321 8.58 -9.90 -5.86
C ILE A 321 9.92 -10.47 -6.34
N ASP A 322 10.38 -11.59 -5.75
CA ASP A 322 11.60 -12.27 -6.22
C ASP A 322 11.47 -12.74 -7.66
N GLY A 323 10.36 -13.41 -8.00
CA GLY A 323 10.12 -13.86 -9.37
C GLY A 323 9.93 -12.71 -10.36
N PHE A 324 9.31 -11.60 -9.95
CA PHE A 324 9.18 -10.42 -10.80
C PHE A 324 10.53 -9.76 -11.09
N ASN A 325 11.46 -9.78 -10.14
CA ASN A 325 12.85 -9.34 -10.36
C ASN A 325 13.59 -10.11 -11.47
N GLU A 326 13.14 -11.34 -11.81
CA GLU A 326 13.70 -12.09 -12.92
C GLU A 326 13.17 -11.62 -14.28
N ILE A 327 12.04 -10.91 -14.29
CA ILE A 327 11.42 -10.41 -15.52
C ILE A 327 12.03 -9.08 -15.94
N ILE A 328 12.19 -8.14 -14.98
CA ILE A 328 12.58 -6.74 -15.25
C ILE A 328 14.09 -6.50 -15.28
#